data_63ce2762cd414e539405011a8a849cd7
#
_entry.id   63ce2762cd414e539405011a8a849cd7
#
_cell.length_a   1.000
_cell.length_b   1.000
_cell.length_c   1.000
_cell.angle_alpha   90.00
_cell.angle_beta   90.00
_cell.angle_gamma   90.00
#
_symmetry.space_group_name_H-M   'P 1'
#
loop_
_entity.id
_entity.type
_entity.pdbx_description
1 polymer ?
#
loop_
_entity_poly.entity_id
_entity_poly.type
_entity_poly.pdbx_seq_one_letter_code
_entity_poly.pdbx_strand_id
1 'polypeptide(L)'
;NDVFTATANYFNVSLVEMRGASRSKAIKIPRQIAMYIAYNYGHFTQSDIGKYLNKDHTSVRYSVQQVESMIEIDESTRKTVDSINRILNSK
;
A
#
# COMPACT_ATOMS: atom_id res chain seq x y z
N ASN A 1 6.06 -3.62 10.35
CA ASN A 1 6.71 -3.95 9.12
C ASN A 1 7.09 -2.71 8.32
N ASP A 2 8.28 -2.74 7.73
CA ASP A 2 8.87 -1.55 7.09
C ASP A 2 8.02 -0.96 5.97
N VAL A 3 7.45 -1.83 5.10
CA VAL A 3 6.65 -1.35 3.98
C VAL A 3 5.44 -0.56 4.47
N PHE A 4 4.72 -1.13 5.41
CA PHE A 4 3.50 -0.51 5.91
C PHE A 4 3.81 0.75 6.71
N THR A 5 4.86 0.71 7.52
CA THR A 5 5.29 1.87 8.29
C THR A 5 5.75 3.00 7.37
N ALA A 6 6.56 2.68 6.37
CA ALA A 6 7.06 3.70 5.45
C ALA A 6 5.92 4.34 4.67
N THR A 7 4.96 3.54 4.22
CA THR A 7 3.82 4.06 3.47
C THR A 7 2.94 4.94 4.36
N ALA A 8 2.67 4.48 5.58
CA ALA A 8 1.88 5.26 6.54
C ALA A 8 2.54 6.60 6.82
N ASN A 9 3.86 6.59 7.03
CA ASN A 9 4.60 7.83 7.30
C ASN A 9 4.58 8.76 6.10
N TYR A 10 4.73 8.21 4.91
CA TYR A 10 4.73 9.01 3.69
C TYR A 10 3.42 9.80 3.55
N PHE A 11 2.31 9.17 3.88
CA PHE A 11 0.98 9.80 3.77
C PHE A 11 0.51 10.45 5.06
N ASN A 12 1.33 10.39 6.11
CA ASN A 12 0.99 10.96 7.41
C ASN A 12 -0.32 10.36 7.98
N VAL A 13 -0.45 9.05 7.85
CA VAL A 13 -1.56 8.31 8.46
C VAL A 13 -0.98 7.28 9.43
N SER A 14 -1.80 6.82 10.36
CA SER A 14 -1.34 5.83 11.34
C SER A 14 -1.56 4.42 10.82
N LEU A 15 -0.79 3.46 11.36
CA LEU A 15 -1.01 2.05 11.05
C LEU A 15 -2.37 1.58 11.54
N VAL A 16 -2.83 2.12 12.65
CA VAL A 16 -4.17 1.80 13.18
C VAL A 16 -5.24 2.17 12.16
N GLU A 17 -5.11 3.37 11.56
CA GLU A 17 -6.05 3.80 10.53
C GLU A 17 -6.00 2.90 9.29
N MET A 18 -4.78 2.52 8.87
CA MET A 18 -4.64 1.66 7.69
C MET A 18 -5.22 0.27 7.92
N ARG A 19 -5.15 -0.23 9.15
CA ARG A 19 -5.68 -1.55 9.51
C ARG A 19 -7.17 -1.53 9.85
N GLY A 20 -7.74 -0.35 9.96
CA GLY A 20 -9.14 -0.18 10.30
C GLY A 20 -10.07 -0.32 9.11
N ALA A 21 -11.32 0.02 9.30
CA ALA A 21 -12.37 -0.14 8.31
C ALA A 21 -12.72 1.14 7.55
N SER A 22 -11.89 2.18 7.66
CA SER A 22 -12.18 3.45 7.03
C SER A 22 -12.25 3.33 5.51
N ARG A 23 -13.24 3.97 4.91
CA ARG A 23 -13.41 4.03 3.45
C ARG A 23 -13.02 5.40 2.91
N SER A 24 -12.55 6.30 3.76
CA SER A 24 -12.08 7.60 3.35
C SER A 24 -10.91 7.44 2.36
N LYS A 25 -10.89 8.26 1.32
CA LYS A 25 -9.80 8.23 0.34
C LYS A 25 -8.45 8.53 1.00
N ALA A 26 -8.46 9.36 2.02
CA ALA A 26 -7.23 9.71 2.74
C ALA A 26 -6.59 8.48 3.41
N ILE A 27 -7.35 7.44 3.66
CA ILE A 27 -6.86 6.19 4.24
C ILE A 27 -6.82 5.08 3.20
N LYS A 28 -7.82 5.02 2.33
CA LYS A 28 -7.94 3.95 1.33
C LYS A 28 -6.77 3.97 0.35
N ILE A 29 -6.40 5.13 -0.16
CA ILE A 29 -5.33 5.23 -1.15
C ILE A 29 -3.98 4.81 -0.56
N PRO A 30 -3.56 5.32 0.61
CA PRO A 30 -2.34 4.82 1.24
C PRO A 30 -2.37 3.32 1.49
N ARG A 31 -3.52 2.79 1.93
CA ARG A 31 -3.67 1.35 2.17
C ARG A 31 -3.44 0.56 0.89
N GLN A 32 -4.06 0.97 -0.22
CA GLN A 32 -3.91 0.27 -1.50
C GLN A 32 -2.48 0.33 -2.01
N ILE A 33 -1.83 1.46 -1.88
CA ILE A 33 -0.44 1.62 -2.31
C ILE A 33 0.47 0.73 -1.46
N ALA A 34 0.23 0.66 -0.15
CA ALA A 34 0.99 -0.23 0.72
C ALA A 34 0.84 -1.69 0.30
N MET A 35 -0.38 -2.11 -0.04
CA MET A 35 -0.63 -3.47 -0.52
C MET A 35 0.15 -3.76 -1.79
N TYR A 36 0.14 -2.82 -2.73
CA TYR A 36 0.86 -2.98 -4.00
C TYR A 36 2.36 -3.12 -3.77
N ILE A 37 2.93 -2.25 -2.96
CA ILE A 37 4.38 -2.27 -2.70
C ILE A 37 4.77 -3.54 -1.96
N ALA A 38 3.99 -3.93 -0.95
CA ALA A 38 4.27 -5.15 -0.19
C ALA A 38 4.24 -6.39 -1.09
N TYR A 39 3.28 -6.44 -2.00
CA TYR A 39 3.13 -7.59 -2.88
C TYR A 39 4.22 -7.65 -3.95
N ASN A 40 4.51 -6.52 -4.60
CA ASN A 40 5.43 -6.49 -5.74
C ASN A 40 6.89 -6.32 -5.35
N TYR A 41 7.18 -5.68 -4.24
CA TYR A 41 8.56 -5.38 -3.85
C TYR A 41 8.95 -5.95 -2.50
N GLY A 42 7.95 -6.25 -1.64
CA GLY A 42 8.21 -6.77 -0.30
C GLY A 42 8.15 -8.28 -0.21
N HIS A 43 7.76 -8.96 -1.28
CA HIS A 43 7.66 -10.41 -1.36
C HIS A 43 6.63 -11.00 -0.37
N PHE A 44 5.64 -10.20 0.03
CA PHE A 44 4.55 -10.69 0.85
C PHE A 44 3.48 -11.32 -0.02
N THR A 45 2.84 -12.38 0.45
CA THR A 45 1.71 -12.97 -0.26
C THR A 45 0.46 -12.12 0.00
N GLN A 46 -0.56 -12.30 -0.84
CA GLN A 46 -1.83 -11.62 -0.63
C GLN A 46 -2.43 -11.99 0.72
N SER A 47 -2.27 -13.23 1.14
CA SER A 47 -2.75 -13.70 2.43
C SER A 47 -2.03 -13.00 3.59
N ASP A 48 -0.71 -12.87 3.50
CA ASP A 48 0.08 -12.18 4.53
C ASP A 48 -0.34 -10.71 4.66
N ILE A 49 -0.52 -10.05 3.53
CA ILE A 49 -0.92 -8.64 3.50
C ILE A 49 -2.31 -8.48 4.12
N GLY A 50 -3.22 -9.37 3.75
CA GLY A 50 -4.59 -9.34 4.28
C GLY A 50 -4.61 -9.52 5.79
N LYS A 51 -3.82 -10.44 6.30
CA LYS A 51 -3.73 -10.66 7.75
C LYS A 51 -3.20 -9.43 8.45
N TYR A 52 -2.15 -8.84 7.92
CA TYR A 52 -1.55 -7.66 8.56
C TYR A 52 -2.51 -6.47 8.56
N LEU A 53 -3.19 -6.23 7.44
CA LEU A 53 -4.08 -5.07 7.30
C LEU A 53 -5.53 -5.37 7.68
N ASN A 54 -5.79 -6.57 8.16
CA ASN A 54 -7.14 -6.99 8.59
C ASN A 54 -8.15 -6.90 7.44
N LYS A 55 -7.73 -7.39 6.27
CA LYS A 55 -8.56 -7.43 5.05
C LYS A 55 -8.49 -8.84 4.48
N ASP A 56 -9.51 -9.24 3.70
CA ASP A 56 -9.44 -10.53 3.05
C ASP A 56 -8.54 -10.47 1.81
N HIS A 57 -8.10 -11.64 1.33
CA HIS A 57 -7.15 -11.69 0.23
C HIS A 57 -7.76 -11.20 -1.09
N THR A 58 -9.07 -11.28 -1.24
CA THR A 58 -9.76 -10.78 -2.43
C THR A 58 -9.65 -9.25 -2.50
N SER A 59 -9.84 -8.59 -1.35
CA SER A 59 -9.67 -7.13 -1.27
C SER A 59 -8.23 -6.73 -1.58
N VAL A 60 -7.26 -7.50 -1.08
CA VAL A 60 -5.86 -7.22 -1.36
C VAL A 60 -5.58 -7.34 -2.86
N ARG A 61 -6.05 -8.42 -3.48
CA ARG A 61 -5.86 -8.65 -4.90
C ARG A 61 -6.45 -7.51 -5.73
N TYR A 62 -7.68 -7.11 -5.40
CA TYR A 62 -8.35 -6.01 -6.08
C TYR A 62 -7.53 -4.72 -5.96
N SER A 63 -7.06 -4.43 -4.75
CA SER A 63 -6.29 -3.21 -4.50
C SER A 63 -4.98 -3.18 -5.26
N VAL A 64 -4.27 -4.30 -5.31
CA VAL A 64 -3.03 -4.41 -6.08
C VAL A 64 -3.29 -4.13 -7.55
N GLN A 65 -4.35 -4.70 -8.11
CA GLN A 65 -4.70 -4.50 -9.51
C GLN A 65 -5.09 -3.04 -9.78
N GLN A 66 -5.79 -2.40 -8.84
CA GLN A 66 -6.15 -1.00 -8.98
C GLN A 66 -4.92 -0.11 -9.05
N VAL A 67 -3.93 -0.35 -8.19
CA VAL A 67 -2.72 0.46 -8.20
C VAL A 67 -1.92 0.20 -9.48
N GLU A 68 -1.86 -1.04 -9.95
CA GLU A 68 -1.21 -1.36 -11.21
C GLU A 68 -1.78 -0.53 -12.36
N SER A 69 -3.10 -0.46 -12.44
CA SER A 69 -3.77 0.31 -13.47
C SER A 69 -3.50 1.81 -13.31
N MET A 70 -3.52 2.30 -12.08
CA MET A 70 -3.27 3.72 -11.81
C MET A 70 -1.86 4.13 -12.20
N ILE A 71 -0.88 3.26 -11.97
CA ILE A 71 0.52 3.56 -12.31
C ILE A 71 0.67 3.78 -13.82
N GLU A 72 -0.09 3.05 -14.62
CA GLU A 72 -0.01 3.18 -16.08
C GLU A 72 -0.59 4.48 -16.61
N ILE A 73 -1.60 5.02 -15.93
CA ILE A 73 -2.33 6.19 -16.45
C ILE A 73 -2.14 7.45 -15.62
N ASP A 74 -1.56 7.34 -14.43
CA ASP A 74 -1.42 8.46 -13.50
C ASP A 74 0.02 8.57 -13.03
N GLU A 75 0.73 9.53 -13.57
CA GLU A 75 2.14 9.77 -13.24
C GLU A 75 2.33 10.07 -11.75
N SER A 76 1.37 10.73 -11.14
CA SER A 76 1.43 11.06 -9.71
C SER A 76 1.49 9.79 -8.87
N THR A 77 0.67 8.79 -9.20
CA THR A 77 0.68 7.51 -8.49
C THR A 77 2.02 6.80 -8.67
N ARG A 78 2.54 6.78 -9.90
CA ARG A 78 3.83 6.15 -10.17
C ARG A 78 4.95 6.81 -9.38
N LYS A 79 4.96 8.14 -9.34
CA LYS A 79 5.98 8.89 -8.59
C LYS A 79 5.89 8.61 -7.09
N THR A 80 4.68 8.49 -6.58
CA THR A 80 4.46 8.18 -5.16
C THR A 80 5.04 6.80 -4.83
N VAL A 81 4.74 5.79 -5.64
CA VAL A 81 5.27 4.45 -5.44
C VAL A 81 6.79 4.45 -5.50
N ASP A 82 7.36 5.15 -6.49
CA ASP A 82 8.82 5.24 -6.64
C ASP A 82 9.46 5.91 -5.43
N SER A 83 8.83 6.96 -4.91
CA SER A 83 9.34 7.68 -3.74
C SER A 83 9.38 6.79 -2.51
N ILE A 84 8.31 6.02 -2.27
CA ILE A 84 8.25 5.12 -1.13
C ILE A 84 9.29 3.99 -1.28
N ASN A 85 9.42 3.44 -2.48
CA ASN A 85 10.43 2.40 -2.74
C ASN A 85 11.83 2.92 -2.50
N ARG A 86 12.09 4.17 -2.88
CA ARG A 86 13.40 4.79 -2.66
C ARG A 86 13.69 4.91 -1.17
N ILE A 87 12.69 5.29 -0.38
CA ILE A 87 12.82 5.37 1.08
C ILE A 87 13.14 3.99 1.64
N LEU A 88 12.46 2.96 1.17
CA LEU A 88 12.67 1.60 1.65
C LEU A 88 14.07 1.07 1.31
N ASN A 89 14.62 1.51 0.20
CA ASN A 89 15.92 1.04 -0.27
C ASN A 89 17.10 1.90 0.18
N SER A 90 16.85 2.95 0.93
CA SER A 90 17.89 3.92 1.31
C SER A 90 18.59 3.58 2.61
N LYS A 91 18.53 2.37 3.07
CA LYS A 91 19.17 1.96 4.33
C LYS A 91 20.62 1.62 4.15
#